data_9a5cf2bb95df0980d5b5632da9fca35c
#
_entry.id   9a5cf2bb95df0980d5b5632da9fca35c
#
_cell.length_a   1.000
_cell.length_b   1.000
_cell.length_c   1.000
_cell.angle_alpha   90.00
_cell.angle_beta   90.00
_cell.angle_gamma   90.00
#
_symmetry.space_group_name_H-M   'P 1'
#
loop_
_entity.id
_entity.type
_entity.pdbx_description
1 polymer ?
#
loop_
_entity_poly.entity_id
_entity_poly.type
_entity_poly.pdbx_seq_one_letter_code
_entity_poly.pdbx_strand_id
1 'polypeptide(L)'
;MRRILFLCLFVIGLSAAIFGFLNFQGLAAKGEFETIVLDFRENIPQEELQRDLQAIAQQYNVTPRLDNKFSAKDNVYIIEGDKKRLKELRKSKIASATEFIEPNYIYRIPNLDEDRVPDEQFTPGANDPNDPMYSKQWHLHNIGVVGAWKETKGSGITVAVIDTGVTQVRDLVETKFVKGYDFVNDKEEAKDDNGHGTHVAGTIAQATNNYYGVAGVAYEANIMPLKVLSSYGGGTVADIAEAIKFAADNGANVINMSLGGGGESHLMKDAIEYAHKKGVVIVAAAGNENQNSAAYPARYPHVIGVSALGSDGEKAPYSNFGAGVDISAPGGSDAGKVLQQTIDPETGEAVFLGLQGTSMASPHVAGVAALIEAAGVQEPDEVLQVLKESARVIEEDSLNYYGAGQLNAEAAVQRAIRGQISFQDFFRWLRDNGYLNPGFWIDGGAVALLPKILMVLGSYLLAWFLRVYFPFTWSWSLLSGLVAGSSGLFFLKTIYIFDLPQWPFRLLGSSIPELGNTLQGSSALNPFFASVLIPIVLLASLLGHPQWKWFAIGSSLGVAACLGVSAVLDPTVWGLGSGMLARSFLIINALLCFGLARLAVKNQEQSA
;
A
#
# COMPACT_ATOMS: atom_id res chain seq x y z
N MET A 1 47.43 8.40 -19.64
CA MET A 1 46.98 7.28 -18.79
C MET A 1 45.77 7.65 -17.91
N ARG A 2 45.78 8.73 -17.08
CA ARG A 2 44.67 9.11 -16.20
C ARG A 2 43.35 9.41 -16.96
N ARG A 3 43.38 10.14 -18.08
CA ARG A 3 42.19 10.45 -18.90
C ARG A 3 41.55 9.18 -19.52
N ILE A 4 42.36 8.21 -19.92
CA ILE A 4 41.89 6.93 -20.47
C ILE A 4 41.25 6.10 -19.37
N LEU A 5 41.83 6.06 -18.17
CA LEU A 5 41.24 5.38 -17.01
C LEU A 5 39.89 5.99 -16.61
N PHE A 6 39.76 7.32 -16.61
CA PHE A 6 38.49 7.99 -16.35
C PHE A 6 37.45 7.70 -17.44
N LEU A 7 37.85 7.67 -18.72
CA LEU A 7 36.96 7.32 -19.82
C LEU A 7 36.48 5.88 -19.70
N CYS A 8 37.38 4.94 -19.37
CA CYS A 8 37.02 3.52 -19.17
C CYS A 8 36.06 3.35 -17.97
N LEU A 9 36.31 4.02 -16.83
CA LEU A 9 35.42 4.02 -15.67
C LEU A 9 34.05 4.66 -15.99
N PHE A 10 34.04 5.71 -16.78
CA PHE A 10 32.81 6.35 -17.26
C PHE A 10 32.00 5.41 -18.15
N VAL A 11 32.64 4.76 -19.13
CA VAL A 11 31.98 3.81 -20.03
C VAL A 11 31.46 2.60 -19.26
N ILE A 12 32.23 2.06 -18.30
CA ILE A 12 31.78 0.96 -17.44
C ILE A 12 30.61 1.40 -16.57
N GLY A 13 30.68 2.57 -15.94
CA GLY A 13 29.61 3.11 -15.12
C GLY A 13 28.33 3.41 -15.92
N LEU A 14 28.49 3.98 -17.13
CA LEU A 14 27.37 4.24 -18.04
C LEU A 14 26.75 2.95 -18.54
N SER A 15 27.57 1.95 -18.89
CA SER A 15 27.10 0.63 -19.32
C SER A 15 26.37 -0.10 -18.19
N ALA A 16 26.88 -0.04 -16.95
CA ALA A 16 26.23 -0.60 -15.78
C ALA A 16 24.92 0.15 -15.44
N ALA A 17 24.91 1.49 -15.61
CA ALA A 17 23.71 2.30 -15.42
C ALA A 17 22.65 1.99 -16.49
N ILE A 18 23.05 1.87 -17.77
CA ILE A 18 22.16 1.49 -18.87
C ILE A 18 21.64 0.06 -18.66
N PHE A 19 22.49 -0.87 -18.27
CA PHE A 19 22.11 -2.24 -17.97
C PHE A 19 21.17 -2.31 -16.76
N GLY A 20 21.47 -1.58 -15.69
CA GLY A 20 20.60 -1.42 -14.53
C GLY A 20 19.26 -0.78 -14.91
N PHE A 21 19.28 0.26 -15.74
CA PHE A 21 18.07 0.95 -16.20
C PHE A 21 17.21 0.08 -17.12
N LEU A 22 17.83 -0.70 -18.02
CA LEU A 22 17.11 -1.62 -18.90
C LEU A 22 16.54 -2.84 -18.15
N ASN A 23 17.20 -3.26 -17.07
CA ASN A 23 16.72 -4.33 -16.18
C ASN A 23 16.00 -3.77 -14.93
N PHE A 24 15.88 -2.46 -14.79
CA PHE A 24 15.16 -1.83 -13.71
C PHE A 24 13.66 -2.15 -13.86
N GLN A 25 13.19 -3.09 -13.07
CA GLN A 25 11.77 -3.41 -12.96
C GLN A 25 11.09 -2.30 -12.14
N GLY A 26 10.93 -1.18 -12.79
CA GLY A 26 10.15 0.03 -12.44
C GLY A 26 9.69 0.26 -11.01
N LEU A 27 9.40 1.46 -10.78
CA LEU A 27 9.03 2.26 -9.61
C LEU A 27 7.85 1.78 -8.74
N ALA A 28 7.09 0.79 -9.20
CA ALA A 28 6.14 0.02 -8.43
C ALA A 28 6.38 -1.45 -8.77
N ALA A 29 6.10 -2.36 -7.86
CA ALA A 29 5.99 -3.76 -8.22
C ALA A 29 5.09 -3.84 -9.45
N LYS A 30 5.66 -4.16 -10.62
CA LYS A 30 4.87 -4.34 -11.83
C LYS A 30 4.13 -5.63 -11.64
N GLY A 31 2.82 -5.54 -11.45
CA GLY A 31 1.95 -6.67 -11.32
C GLY A 31 2.16 -7.67 -12.46
N GLU A 32 1.88 -8.90 -12.19
CA GLU A 32 1.81 -9.95 -13.20
C GLU A 32 0.53 -9.79 -14.00
N PHE A 33 0.57 -10.11 -15.29
CA PHE A 33 -0.61 -10.15 -16.14
C PHE A 33 -0.39 -11.11 -17.31
N GLU A 34 -1.46 -11.73 -17.77
CA GLU A 34 -1.51 -12.64 -18.91
C GLU A 34 -2.44 -12.12 -20.01
N THR A 35 -3.31 -11.19 -19.65
CA THR A 35 -4.28 -10.57 -20.55
C THR A 35 -4.15 -9.05 -20.49
N ILE A 36 -4.65 -8.39 -21.54
CA ILE A 36 -4.65 -6.94 -21.72
C ILE A 36 -6.10 -6.47 -21.76
N VAL A 37 -6.40 -5.42 -20.98
CA VAL A 37 -7.68 -4.71 -21.03
C VAL A 37 -7.64 -3.73 -22.20
N LEU A 38 -8.71 -3.75 -22.99
CA LEU A 38 -9.05 -2.80 -24.02
C LEU A 38 -10.35 -2.13 -23.61
N ASP A 39 -10.27 -0.95 -23.09
CA ASP A 39 -11.42 -0.15 -22.67
C ASP A 39 -11.78 0.82 -23.80
N PHE A 40 -12.81 0.48 -24.58
CA PHE A 40 -13.26 1.31 -25.67
C PHE A 40 -14.25 2.35 -25.19
N ARG A 41 -14.19 3.54 -25.78
CA ARG A 41 -15.11 4.64 -25.45
C ARG A 41 -16.57 4.19 -25.60
N GLU A 42 -17.41 4.55 -24.64
CA GLU A 42 -18.83 4.16 -24.64
C GLU A 42 -19.59 4.77 -25.82
N ASN A 43 -19.16 5.91 -26.34
CA ASN A 43 -19.78 6.61 -27.48
C ASN A 43 -19.31 6.12 -28.86
N ILE A 44 -18.47 5.07 -28.93
CA ILE A 44 -18.01 4.51 -30.20
C ILE A 44 -19.19 3.84 -30.94
N PRO A 45 -19.38 4.11 -32.27
CA PRO A 45 -20.39 3.41 -33.05
C PRO A 45 -20.13 1.89 -33.07
N GLN A 46 -21.17 1.09 -32.89
CA GLN A 46 -21.04 -0.38 -32.82
C GLN A 46 -20.37 -0.99 -34.06
N GLU A 47 -20.61 -0.42 -35.25
CA GLU A 47 -19.96 -0.88 -36.49
C GLU A 47 -18.45 -0.60 -36.49
N GLU A 48 -18.02 0.50 -35.86
CA GLU A 48 -16.61 0.86 -35.71
C GLU A 48 -15.95 -0.05 -34.67
N LEU A 49 -16.58 -0.25 -33.52
CA LEU A 49 -16.13 -1.18 -32.49
C LEU A 49 -15.91 -2.59 -33.04
N GLN A 50 -16.88 -3.11 -33.79
CA GLN A 50 -16.76 -4.45 -34.40
C GLN A 50 -15.65 -4.53 -35.44
N ARG A 51 -15.41 -3.49 -36.23
CA ARG A 51 -14.27 -3.42 -37.16
C ARG A 51 -12.93 -3.42 -36.42
N ASP A 52 -12.84 -2.65 -35.35
CA ASP A 52 -11.60 -2.57 -34.56
C ASP A 52 -11.31 -3.89 -33.86
N LEU A 53 -12.31 -4.54 -33.27
CA LEU A 53 -12.18 -5.87 -32.68
C LEU A 53 -11.74 -6.92 -33.70
N GLN A 54 -12.32 -6.90 -34.92
CA GLN A 54 -11.90 -7.80 -36.01
C GLN A 54 -10.47 -7.51 -36.47
N ALA A 55 -10.07 -6.24 -36.56
CA ALA A 55 -8.71 -5.85 -36.91
C ALA A 55 -7.70 -6.36 -35.88
N ILE A 56 -8.02 -6.23 -34.58
CA ILE A 56 -7.20 -6.76 -33.48
C ILE A 56 -7.09 -8.29 -33.61
N ALA A 57 -8.22 -8.97 -33.80
CA ALA A 57 -8.25 -10.43 -33.91
C ALA A 57 -7.35 -10.93 -35.04
N GLN A 58 -7.42 -10.28 -36.21
CA GLN A 58 -6.62 -10.65 -37.38
C GLN A 58 -5.14 -10.28 -37.24
N GLN A 59 -4.86 -9.05 -36.79
CA GLN A 59 -3.49 -8.54 -36.72
C GLN A 59 -2.65 -9.24 -35.65
N TYR A 60 -3.25 -9.58 -34.53
CA TYR A 60 -2.54 -10.14 -33.38
C TYR A 60 -2.81 -11.63 -33.16
N ASN A 61 -3.65 -12.24 -33.99
CA ASN A 61 -4.09 -13.63 -33.89
C ASN A 61 -4.59 -13.96 -32.46
N VAL A 62 -5.53 -13.18 -31.98
CA VAL A 62 -6.18 -13.30 -30.67
C VAL A 62 -7.69 -13.19 -30.82
N THR A 63 -8.43 -13.63 -29.81
CA THR A 63 -9.90 -13.47 -29.77
C THR A 63 -10.26 -12.44 -28.70
N PRO A 64 -10.61 -11.19 -29.08
CA PRO A 64 -11.16 -10.25 -28.13
C PRO A 64 -12.47 -10.79 -27.57
N ARG A 65 -12.61 -10.77 -26.25
CA ARG A 65 -13.84 -11.18 -25.58
C ARG A 65 -14.21 -10.16 -24.50
N LEU A 66 -15.48 -10.02 -24.22
CA LEU A 66 -15.91 -9.32 -23.01
C LEU A 66 -15.34 -10.03 -21.79
N ASP A 67 -14.97 -9.28 -20.77
CA ASP A 67 -14.49 -9.85 -19.52
C ASP A 67 -15.61 -10.69 -18.89
N ASN A 68 -16.76 -10.05 -18.67
CA ASN A 68 -17.98 -10.68 -18.20
C ASN A 68 -19.21 -9.99 -18.83
N LYS A 69 -20.43 -10.37 -18.45
CA LYS A 69 -21.65 -9.80 -19.02
C LYS A 69 -21.86 -8.31 -18.73
N PHE A 70 -21.29 -7.78 -17.67
CA PHE A 70 -21.44 -6.37 -17.29
C PHE A 70 -20.51 -5.48 -18.11
N SER A 71 -19.36 -5.99 -18.54
CA SER A 71 -18.36 -5.29 -19.35
C SER A 71 -18.90 -4.82 -20.72
N ALA A 72 -20.02 -5.39 -21.16
CA ALA A 72 -20.66 -4.96 -22.40
C ALA A 72 -21.21 -3.53 -22.35
N LYS A 73 -21.56 -3.03 -21.16
CA LYS A 73 -22.07 -1.67 -20.97
C LYS A 73 -20.99 -0.61 -21.16
N ASP A 74 -19.82 -0.94 -20.67
CA ASP A 74 -18.67 -0.03 -20.65
C ASP A 74 -17.65 -0.35 -21.77
N ASN A 75 -18.00 -1.27 -22.71
CA ASN A 75 -17.15 -1.72 -23.83
C ASN A 75 -15.76 -2.23 -23.41
N VAL A 76 -15.66 -2.91 -22.28
CA VAL A 76 -14.41 -3.47 -21.75
C VAL A 76 -14.16 -4.86 -22.32
N TYR A 77 -13.13 -4.99 -23.13
CA TYR A 77 -12.69 -6.24 -23.74
C TYR A 77 -11.35 -6.68 -23.21
N ILE A 78 -11.12 -7.98 -23.15
CA ILE A 78 -9.82 -8.57 -22.83
C ILE A 78 -9.28 -9.42 -23.96
N ILE A 79 -7.96 -9.38 -24.11
CA ILE A 79 -7.21 -10.22 -25.06
C ILE A 79 -6.01 -10.83 -24.36
N GLU A 80 -5.57 -12.00 -24.80
CA GLU A 80 -4.30 -12.58 -24.39
C GLU A 80 -3.13 -11.71 -24.86
N GLY A 81 -2.16 -11.45 -23.97
CA GLY A 81 -1.03 -10.65 -24.36
C GLY A 81 -0.02 -10.38 -23.27
N ASP A 82 1.21 -10.19 -23.72
CA ASP A 82 2.39 -9.87 -22.91
C ASP A 82 2.76 -8.37 -22.98
N LYS A 83 3.85 -8.00 -22.31
CA LYS A 83 4.40 -6.63 -22.33
C LYS A 83 4.72 -6.10 -23.73
N LYS A 84 5.11 -6.99 -24.66
CA LYS A 84 5.44 -6.61 -26.03
C LYS A 84 4.16 -6.24 -26.78
N ARG A 85 3.14 -7.09 -26.69
CA ARG A 85 1.82 -6.85 -27.32
C ARG A 85 1.15 -5.59 -26.77
N LEU A 86 1.20 -5.39 -25.46
CA LEU A 86 0.70 -4.16 -24.82
C LEU A 86 1.36 -2.90 -25.42
N LYS A 87 2.69 -2.91 -25.59
CA LYS A 87 3.42 -1.79 -26.19
C LYS A 87 3.07 -1.56 -27.67
N GLU A 88 2.80 -2.61 -28.41
CA GLU A 88 2.38 -2.55 -29.81
C GLU A 88 0.97 -1.96 -29.94
N LEU A 89 0.02 -2.43 -29.12
CA LEU A 89 -1.36 -1.94 -29.08
C LEU A 89 -1.43 -0.44 -28.74
N ARG A 90 -0.70 -0.01 -27.72
CA ARG A 90 -0.63 1.43 -27.33
C ARG A 90 -0.09 2.35 -28.43
N LYS A 91 0.63 1.81 -29.40
CA LYS A 91 1.15 2.56 -30.57
C LYS A 91 0.30 2.41 -31.81
N SER A 92 -0.69 1.54 -31.78
CA SER A 92 -1.58 1.27 -32.92
C SER A 92 -2.67 2.35 -33.04
N LYS A 93 -3.39 2.31 -34.17
CA LYS A 93 -4.55 3.20 -34.39
C LYS A 93 -5.69 2.96 -33.38
N ILE A 94 -5.75 1.77 -32.80
CA ILE A 94 -6.76 1.37 -31.80
C ILE A 94 -6.68 2.26 -30.56
N ALA A 95 -5.50 2.74 -30.20
CA ALA A 95 -5.31 3.65 -29.07
C ALA A 95 -6.12 4.96 -29.18
N SER A 96 -6.59 5.33 -30.36
CA SER A 96 -7.47 6.49 -30.52
C SER A 96 -8.94 6.19 -30.29
N ALA A 97 -9.34 4.92 -30.36
CA ALA A 97 -10.71 4.44 -30.13
C ALA A 97 -10.93 3.96 -28.69
N THR A 98 -9.86 3.68 -27.96
CA THR A 98 -9.89 3.26 -26.57
C THR A 98 -9.70 4.44 -25.63
N GLU A 99 -10.24 4.34 -24.41
CA GLU A 99 -9.92 5.20 -23.29
C GLU A 99 -8.59 4.75 -22.67
N PHE A 100 -8.49 3.45 -22.41
CA PHE A 100 -7.29 2.82 -21.87
C PHE A 100 -6.93 1.53 -22.62
N ILE A 101 -5.62 1.28 -22.67
CA ILE A 101 -5.04 -0.03 -23.02
C ILE A 101 -4.04 -0.34 -21.93
N GLU A 102 -4.40 -1.27 -21.04
CA GLU A 102 -3.60 -1.54 -19.86
C GLU A 102 -3.47 -3.03 -19.54
N PRO A 103 -2.50 -3.43 -18.70
CA PRO A 103 -2.41 -4.81 -18.25
C PRO A 103 -3.63 -5.19 -17.42
N ASN A 104 -4.20 -6.36 -17.65
CA ASN A 104 -5.16 -6.96 -16.74
C ASN A 104 -4.39 -7.60 -15.58
N TYR A 105 -3.97 -6.78 -14.63
CA TYR A 105 -3.14 -7.22 -13.50
C TYR A 105 -3.83 -8.29 -12.67
N ILE A 106 -3.03 -9.22 -12.16
CA ILE A 106 -3.48 -10.25 -11.22
C ILE A 106 -3.28 -9.75 -9.79
N TYR A 107 -4.36 -9.73 -9.03
CA TYR A 107 -4.40 -9.48 -7.59
C TYR A 107 -4.52 -10.81 -6.86
N ARG A 108 -4.00 -10.87 -5.65
CA ARG A 108 -3.97 -12.12 -4.88
C ARG A 108 -4.30 -11.86 -3.41
N ILE A 109 -4.81 -12.89 -2.74
CA ILE A 109 -4.70 -13.00 -1.29
C ILE A 109 -3.27 -13.45 -0.96
N PRO A 110 -2.64 -12.90 0.11
CA PRO A 110 -1.33 -13.37 0.55
C PRO A 110 -1.41 -14.82 1.04
N ASN A 111 -0.27 -15.53 1.04
CA ASN A 111 -0.18 -16.83 1.70
C ASN A 111 -0.58 -16.67 3.17
N LEU A 112 -1.57 -17.43 3.58
CA LEU A 112 -2.11 -17.41 4.95
C LEU A 112 -1.41 -18.47 5.78
N ASP A 113 -1.06 -18.10 7.00
CA ASP A 113 -0.65 -19.03 8.03
C ASP A 113 -1.88 -19.35 8.90
N GLU A 114 -2.27 -20.62 8.99
CA GLU A 114 -3.54 -21.09 9.54
C GLU A 114 -3.36 -21.84 10.85
N ASP A 115 -4.24 -21.57 11.82
CA ASP A 115 -4.38 -22.40 13.03
C ASP A 115 -5.81 -22.92 13.14
N ARG A 116 -5.99 -24.22 13.10
CA ARG A 116 -7.28 -24.86 13.39
C ARG A 116 -7.55 -24.81 14.88
N VAL A 117 -8.70 -24.26 15.25
CA VAL A 117 -9.16 -24.18 16.65
C VAL A 117 -10.30 -25.17 16.85
N PRO A 118 -10.19 -26.11 17.78
CA PRO A 118 -11.28 -27.01 18.12
C PRO A 118 -12.52 -26.24 18.60
N ASP A 119 -13.70 -26.78 18.29
CA ASP A 119 -14.98 -26.26 18.79
C ASP A 119 -15.09 -26.62 20.30
N GLU A 120 -14.67 -25.69 21.15
CA GLU A 120 -14.68 -25.83 22.59
C GLU A 120 -15.76 -24.91 23.19
N GLN A 121 -16.51 -25.47 24.16
CA GLN A 121 -17.50 -24.67 24.89
C GLN A 121 -16.83 -23.91 26.04
N PHE A 122 -16.92 -22.58 25.99
CA PHE A 122 -16.51 -21.68 27.07
C PHE A 122 -17.74 -21.06 27.74
N THR A 123 -17.59 -20.66 29.01
CA THR A 123 -18.63 -19.91 29.71
C THR A 123 -18.42 -18.42 29.45
N PRO A 124 -19.37 -17.72 28.80
CA PRO A 124 -19.26 -16.27 28.53
C PRO A 124 -19.13 -15.47 29.83
N GLY A 125 -18.41 -14.33 29.78
CA GLY A 125 -18.41 -13.32 30.83
C GLY A 125 -19.79 -12.66 30.99
N ALA A 126 -20.03 -11.98 32.10
CA ALA A 126 -21.36 -11.45 32.44
C ALA A 126 -21.88 -10.38 31.45
N ASN A 127 -21.00 -9.73 30.67
CA ASN A 127 -21.35 -8.71 29.68
C ASN A 127 -20.95 -9.11 28.24
N ASP A 128 -20.40 -10.32 28.07
CA ASP A 128 -19.97 -10.81 26.77
C ASP A 128 -21.16 -11.42 26.00
N PRO A 129 -21.07 -11.52 24.66
CA PRO A 129 -21.99 -12.33 23.89
C PRO A 129 -22.01 -13.78 24.37
N ASN A 130 -23.12 -14.46 24.12
CA ASN A 130 -23.27 -15.85 24.56
C ASN A 130 -22.57 -16.89 23.64
N ASP A 131 -21.80 -16.42 22.68
CA ASP A 131 -21.05 -17.24 21.72
C ASP A 131 -19.86 -17.90 22.42
N PRO A 132 -19.78 -19.23 22.43
CA PRO A 132 -18.85 -19.98 23.31
C PRO A 132 -17.37 -19.66 23.10
N MET A 133 -16.99 -19.27 21.87
CA MET A 133 -15.61 -18.98 21.52
C MET A 133 -15.27 -17.48 21.50
N TYR A 134 -16.19 -16.59 21.88
CA TYR A 134 -15.97 -15.14 21.93
C TYR A 134 -14.75 -14.76 22.78
N SER A 135 -14.52 -15.44 23.89
CA SER A 135 -13.35 -15.19 24.75
C SER A 135 -12.00 -15.42 24.06
N LYS A 136 -11.97 -16.17 22.96
CA LYS A 136 -10.78 -16.39 22.12
C LYS A 136 -10.60 -15.28 21.06
N GLN A 137 -11.62 -14.43 20.85
CA GLN A 137 -11.59 -13.35 19.87
C GLN A 137 -10.99 -12.07 20.46
N TRP A 138 -9.69 -12.10 20.81
CA TRP A 138 -8.97 -10.96 21.34
C TRP A 138 -9.14 -9.70 20.49
N HIS A 139 -9.29 -9.87 19.19
CA HIS A 139 -9.42 -8.79 18.20
C HIS A 139 -10.69 -7.97 18.40
N LEU A 140 -11.81 -8.58 18.78
CA LEU A 140 -13.07 -7.89 19.09
C LEU A 140 -12.98 -7.12 20.41
N HIS A 141 -12.32 -7.71 21.43
CA HIS A 141 -12.02 -7.00 22.67
C HIS A 141 -11.10 -5.80 22.43
N ASN A 142 -10.07 -5.97 21.57
CA ASN A 142 -9.12 -4.91 21.24
C ASN A 142 -9.80 -3.68 20.67
N ILE A 143 -10.76 -3.82 19.76
CA ILE A 143 -11.48 -2.68 19.16
C ILE A 143 -12.62 -2.15 20.02
N GLY A 144 -12.95 -2.78 21.15
CA GLY A 144 -14.02 -2.33 22.06
C GLY A 144 -15.44 -2.48 21.49
N VAL A 145 -15.68 -3.53 20.68
CA VAL A 145 -16.92 -3.70 19.92
C VAL A 145 -18.18 -3.78 20.80
N VAL A 146 -18.09 -4.36 22.01
CA VAL A 146 -19.23 -4.48 22.96
C VAL A 146 -19.78 -3.11 23.34
N GLY A 147 -18.93 -2.11 23.45
CA GLY A 147 -19.36 -0.72 23.69
C GLY A 147 -20.18 -0.16 22.52
N ALA A 148 -19.78 -0.45 21.29
CA ALA A 148 -20.50 -0.05 20.08
C ALA A 148 -21.86 -0.74 19.93
N TRP A 149 -21.97 -2.04 20.30
CA TRP A 149 -23.20 -2.82 20.20
C TRP A 149 -24.34 -2.35 21.13
N LYS A 150 -24.02 -1.53 22.12
CA LYS A 150 -25.06 -0.88 22.95
C LYS A 150 -25.90 0.10 22.17
N GLU A 151 -25.32 0.64 21.10
CA GLU A 151 -25.92 1.70 20.27
C GLU A 151 -26.42 1.15 18.93
N THR A 152 -25.59 0.38 18.24
CA THR A 152 -25.91 -0.19 16.91
C THR A 152 -25.17 -1.49 16.66
N LYS A 153 -25.71 -2.30 15.76
CA LYS A 153 -25.17 -3.63 15.35
C LYS A 153 -25.00 -3.72 13.84
N GLY A 154 -25.15 -2.58 13.11
CA GLY A 154 -25.03 -2.50 11.66
C GLY A 154 -26.32 -2.80 10.89
N SER A 155 -27.48 -2.81 11.57
CA SER A 155 -28.76 -3.14 10.93
C SER A 155 -29.08 -2.21 9.76
N GLY A 156 -29.51 -2.77 8.63
CA GLY A 156 -29.88 -2.06 7.41
C GLY A 156 -28.71 -1.73 6.48
N ILE A 157 -27.48 -1.90 6.92
CA ILE A 157 -26.28 -1.65 6.13
C ILE A 157 -25.87 -2.90 5.34
N THR A 158 -25.47 -2.72 4.10
CA THR A 158 -24.97 -3.80 3.23
C THR A 158 -23.47 -3.64 3.02
N VAL A 159 -22.70 -4.68 3.39
CA VAL A 159 -21.27 -4.74 3.17
C VAL A 159 -20.98 -5.73 2.02
N ALA A 160 -20.40 -5.22 0.94
CA ALA A 160 -19.93 -6.05 -0.16
C ALA A 160 -18.54 -6.63 0.18
N VAL A 161 -18.42 -7.94 0.11
CA VAL A 161 -17.16 -8.68 0.29
C VAL A 161 -16.66 -9.09 -1.08
N ILE A 162 -15.70 -8.33 -1.61
CA ILE A 162 -15.04 -8.58 -2.89
C ILE A 162 -13.83 -9.48 -2.63
N ASP A 163 -14.00 -10.80 -2.82
CA ASP A 163 -13.05 -11.81 -2.36
C ASP A 163 -13.20 -13.15 -3.12
N THR A 164 -12.93 -14.29 -2.49
CA THR A 164 -13.08 -15.66 -3.03
C THR A 164 -14.53 -16.16 -3.06
N GLY A 165 -15.50 -15.31 -2.74
CA GLY A 165 -16.89 -15.67 -2.49
C GLY A 165 -17.19 -15.85 -1.01
N VAL A 166 -18.43 -16.20 -0.65
CA VAL A 166 -18.83 -16.50 0.72
C VAL A 166 -19.69 -17.75 0.76
N THR A 167 -19.36 -18.69 1.64
CA THR A 167 -20.19 -19.85 1.93
C THR A 167 -20.95 -19.62 3.24
N GLN A 168 -22.26 -19.81 3.21
CA GLN A 168 -23.11 -19.68 4.41
C GLN A 168 -22.87 -20.86 5.36
N VAL A 169 -21.78 -20.79 6.13
CA VAL A 169 -21.47 -21.75 7.20
C VAL A 169 -22.48 -21.60 8.34
N ARG A 170 -22.49 -22.55 9.29
CA ARG A 170 -23.48 -22.59 10.37
C ARG A 170 -23.58 -21.27 11.14
N ASP A 171 -22.46 -20.63 11.41
CA ASP A 171 -22.40 -19.37 12.16
C ASP A 171 -22.67 -18.12 11.30
N LEU A 172 -23.02 -18.30 10.03
CA LEU A 172 -23.52 -17.26 9.11
C LEU A 172 -24.97 -17.52 8.68
N VAL A 173 -25.67 -18.51 9.27
CA VAL A 173 -27.04 -18.85 8.87
C VAL A 173 -28.03 -17.73 9.19
N GLU A 174 -27.83 -17.01 10.27
CA GLU A 174 -28.69 -15.88 10.66
C GLU A 174 -28.31 -14.58 9.97
N THR A 175 -27.09 -14.52 9.39
CA THR A 175 -26.63 -13.36 8.63
C THR A 175 -27.40 -13.24 7.32
N LYS A 176 -27.92 -12.06 7.03
CA LYS A 176 -28.67 -11.82 5.81
C LYS A 176 -27.74 -11.65 4.63
N PHE A 177 -27.90 -12.49 3.62
CA PHE A 177 -27.23 -12.37 2.34
C PHE A 177 -28.12 -11.64 1.35
N VAL A 178 -27.56 -10.67 0.63
CA VAL A 178 -28.18 -10.01 -0.51
C VAL A 178 -27.59 -10.55 -1.82
N LYS A 179 -28.14 -10.13 -2.95
CA LYS A 179 -27.72 -10.61 -4.26
C LYS A 179 -26.23 -10.35 -4.49
N GLY A 180 -25.46 -11.42 -4.66
CA GLY A 180 -24.06 -11.42 -5.03
C GLY A 180 -23.82 -11.81 -6.49
N TYR A 181 -22.54 -11.96 -6.86
CA TYR A 181 -22.12 -12.41 -8.17
C TYR A 181 -20.73 -13.04 -8.18
N ASP A 182 -20.56 -14.09 -8.98
CA ASP A 182 -19.27 -14.74 -9.24
C ASP A 182 -18.74 -14.25 -10.60
N PHE A 183 -17.80 -13.32 -10.58
CA PHE A 183 -17.15 -12.76 -11.78
C PHE A 183 -16.16 -13.74 -12.41
N VAL A 184 -15.57 -14.64 -11.60
CA VAL A 184 -14.62 -15.66 -12.09
C VAL A 184 -15.31 -16.65 -13.03
N ASN A 185 -16.55 -17.05 -12.72
CA ASN A 185 -17.30 -18.06 -13.46
C ASN A 185 -18.55 -17.50 -14.16
N ASP A 186 -18.76 -16.19 -14.14
CA ASP A 186 -19.89 -15.46 -14.74
C ASP A 186 -21.27 -16.03 -14.35
N LYS A 187 -21.54 -16.18 -13.03
CA LYS A 187 -22.77 -16.75 -12.48
C LYS A 187 -23.27 -16.01 -11.23
N GLU A 188 -24.56 -16.20 -10.90
CA GLU A 188 -25.20 -15.47 -9.79
C GLU A 188 -24.82 -15.99 -8.39
N GLU A 189 -24.29 -17.18 -8.26
CA GLU A 189 -23.90 -17.78 -6.97
C GLU A 189 -22.42 -17.56 -6.69
N ALA A 190 -22.09 -16.64 -5.79
CA ALA A 190 -20.73 -16.32 -5.38
C ALA A 190 -20.26 -17.19 -4.20
N LYS A 191 -20.31 -18.52 -4.38
CA LYS A 191 -19.89 -19.47 -3.35
C LYS A 191 -18.36 -19.49 -3.21
N ASP A 192 -17.90 -19.52 -1.97
CA ASP A 192 -16.48 -19.67 -1.62
C ASP A 192 -16.00 -21.09 -1.84
N ASP A 193 -14.82 -21.24 -2.42
CA ASP A 193 -14.10 -22.49 -2.66
C ASP A 193 -12.65 -22.43 -2.17
N ASN A 194 -12.34 -21.38 -1.35
CA ASN A 194 -11.02 -21.17 -0.77
C ASN A 194 -11.08 -21.05 0.76
N GLY A 195 -12.13 -20.44 1.31
CA GLY A 195 -12.32 -20.17 2.74
C GLY A 195 -11.95 -18.75 3.17
N HIS A 196 -11.19 -18.00 2.39
CA HIS A 196 -10.74 -16.65 2.76
C HIS A 196 -11.91 -15.66 2.83
N GLY A 197 -12.74 -15.58 1.78
CA GLY A 197 -13.88 -14.66 1.75
C GLY A 197 -14.95 -14.97 2.79
N THR A 198 -15.14 -16.26 3.14
CA THR A 198 -16.04 -16.65 4.24
C THR A 198 -15.51 -16.19 5.60
N HIS A 199 -14.20 -16.30 5.84
CA HIS A 199 -13.55 -15.79 7.05
C HIS A 199 -13.67 -14.25 7.16
N VAL A 200 -13.43 -13.54 6.04
CA VAL A 200 -13.59 -12.08 5.94
C VAL A 200 -15.02 -11.66 6.24
N ALA A 201 -16.02 -12.33 5.62
CA ALA A 201 -17.43 -12.07 5.88
C ALA A 201 -17.80 -12.35 7.34
N GLY A 202 -17.22 -13.39 7.93
CA GLY A 202 -17.38 -13.73 9.34
C GLY A 202 -16.87 -12.62 10.27
N THR A 203 -15.70 -12.04 9.98
CA THR A 203 -15.19 -10.91 10.77
C THR A 203 -16.15 -9.72 10.73
N ILE A 204 -16.80 -9.47 9.58
CA ILE A 204 -17.79 -8.39 9.45
C ILE A 204 -19.08 -8.73 10.19
N ALA A 205 -19.69 -9.90 9.90
CA ALA A 205 -21.09 -10.14 10.24
C ALA A 205 -21.41 -11.57 10.67
N GLN A 206 -20.47 -12.28 11.32
CA GLN A 206 -20.77 -13.57 11.92
C GLN A 206 -21.90 -13.44 12.93
N ALA A 207 -22.84 -14.39 12.93
CA ALA A 207 -24.01 -14.37 13.81
C ALA A 207 -23.54 -14.33 15.27
N THR A 208 -24.11 -13.42 16.03
CA THR A 208 -23.68 -13.14 17.40
C THR A 208 -24.85 -13.26 18.35
N ASN A 209 -24.62 -13.75 19.57
CA ASN A 209 -25.64 -14.10 20.54
C ASN A 209 -26.56 -15.27 20.10
N ASN A 210 -26.00 -16.26 19.40
CA ASN A 210 -26.71 -17.43 18.88
C ASN A 210 -26.39 -18.73 19.63
N TYR A 211 -25.64 -18.69 20.75
CA TYR A 211 -25.14 -19.82 21.53
C TYR A 211 -24.24 -20.79 20.74
N TYR A 212 -23.57 -20.26 19.69
CA TYR A 212 -22.69 -21.07 18.86
C TYR A 212 -21.51 -20.23 18.36
N GLY A 213 -20.35 -20.84 18.26
CA GLY A 213 -19.17 -20.32 17.56
C GLY A 213 -18.63 -19.00 18.09
N VAL A 214 -18.57 -18.02 17.24
CA VAL A 214 -17.83 -16.74 17.36
C VAL A 214 -18.71 -15.56 16.95
N ALA A 215 -18.23 -14.33 17.16
CA ALA A 215 -18.97 -13.10 16.86
C ALA A 215 -18.37 -12.33 15.68
N GLY A 216 -19.21 -11.55 14.98
CA GLY A 216 -18.82 -10.56 13.96
C GLY A 216 -18.95 -9.13 14.45
N VAL A 217 -18.24 -8.17 13.84
CA VAL A 217 -18.21 -6.74 14.23
C VAL A 217 -19.58 -6.07 14.08
N ALA A 218 -20.22 -6.22 12.93
CA ALA A 218 -21.52 -5.65 12.57
C ALA A 218 -22.51 -6.78 12.23
N TYR A 219 -22.86 -7.58 13.23
CA TYR A 219 -23.54 -8.85 13.03
C TYR A 219 -25.02 -8.75 12.55
N GLU A 220 -25.61 -7.56 12.53
CA GLU A 220 -26.91 -7.31 11.88
C GLU A 220 -26.78 -6.69 10.47
N ALA A 221 -25.54 -6.52 9.96
CA ALA A 221 -25.33 -6.06 8.59
C ALA A 221 -25.64 -7.16 7.57
N ASN A 222 -26.05 -6.75 6.37
CA ASN A 222 -26.20 -7.65 5.24
C ASN A 222 -24.85 -7.89 4.56
N ILE A 223 -24.63 -9.09 4.06
CA ILE A 223 -23.45 -9.44 3.25
C ILE A 223 -23.83 -9.56 1.78
N MET A 224 -23.09 -8.86 0.91
CA MET A 224 -23.13 -9.00 -0.55
C MET A 224 -21.86 -9.76 -1.00
N PRO A 225 -21.93 -11.06 -1.29
CA PRO A 225 -20.77 -11.83 -1.72
C PRO A 225 -20.43 -11.55 -3.18
N LEU A 226 -19.19 -11.11 -3.46
CA LEU A 226 -18.70 -10.84 -4.82
C LEU A 226 -17.41 -11.62 -5.04
N LYS A 227 -17.52 -12.72 -5.79
CA LYS A 227 -16.37 -13.57 -6.05
C LYS A 227 -15.59 -13.05 -7.26
N VAL A 228 -14.40 -12.54 -6.99
CA VAL A 228 -13.44 -12.06 -8.01
C VAL A 228 -12.14 -12.85 -7.96
N LEU A 229 -11.92 -13.61 -6.88
CA LEU A 229 -10.75 -14.46 -6.69
C LEU A 229 -11.12 -15.92 -6.85
N SER A 230 -10.29 -16.66 -7.57
CA SER A 230 -10.42 -18.10 -7.76
C SER A 230 -10.11 -18.89 -6.49
N SER A 231 -10.30 -20.21 -6.51
CA SER A 231 -9.92 -21.12 -5.41
C SER A 231 -8.44 -21.04 -5.03
N TYR A 232 -7.57 -20.55 -5.92
CA TYR A 232 -6.15 -20.31 -5.67
C TYR A 232 -5.85 -18.89 -5.15
N GLY A 233 -6.87 -18.09 -4.86
CA GLY A 233 -6.73 -16.75 -4.30
C GLY A 233 -6.25 -15.69 -5.29
N GLY A 234 -6.27 -15.94 -6.59
CA GLY A 234 -5.91 -14.98 -7.62
C GLY A 234 -7.10 -14.52 -8.44
N GLY A 235 -7.12 -13.23 -8.83
CA GLY A 235 -8.16 -12.64 -9.68
C GLY A 235 -7.65 -11.45 -10.48
N THR A 236 -8.41 -10.99 -11.45
CA THR A 236 -7.98 -9.96 -12.39
C THR A 236 -8.48 -8.57 -11.98
N VAL A 237 -7.78 -7.52 -12.42
CA VAL A 237 -8.22 -6.14 -12.17
C VAL A 237 -9.56 -5.84 -12.83
N ALA A 238 -9.87 -6.46 -13.98
CA ALA A 238 -11.13 -6.27 -14.67
C ALA A 238 -12.31 -6.80 -13.84
N ASP A 239 -12.22 -8.04 -13.32
CA ASP A 239 -13.25 -8.61 -12.45
C ASP A 239 -13.45 -7.78 -11.17
N ILE A 240 -12.37 -7.28 -10.57
CA ILE A 240 -12.44 -6.47 -9.34
C ILE A 240 -13.12 -5.13 -9.62
N ALA A 241 -12.76 -4.45 -10.70
CA ALA A 241 -13.36 -3.17 -11.07
C ALA A 241 -14.86 -3.30 -11.36
N GLU A 242 -15.26 -4.37 -12.07
CA GLU A 242 -16.67 -4.67 -12.31
C GLU A 242 -17.43 -5.01 -11.01
N ALA A 243 -16.79 -5.74 -10.09
CA ALA A 243 -17.39 -6.05 -8.79
C ALA A 243 -17.60 -4.78 -7.94
N ILE A 244 -16.68 -3.80 -8.00
CA ILE A 244 -16.84 -2.50 -7.33
C ILE A 244 -18.05 -1.74 -7.90
N LYS A 245 -18.17 -1.66 -9.24
CA LYS A 245 -19.32 -1.03 -9.91
C LYS A 245 -20.62 -1.77 -9.57
N PHE A 246 -20.60 -3.11 -9.62
CA PHE A 246 -21.75 -3.94 -9.25
C PHE A 246 -22.20 -3.69 -7.82
N ALA A 247 -21.28 -3.65 -6.85
CA ALA A 247 -21.59 -3.36 -5.46
C ALA A 247 -22.31 -2.01 -5.31
N ALA A 248 -21.77 -0.97 -5.95
CA ALA A 248 -22.34 0.37 -5.93
C ALA A 248 -23.73 0.47 -6.61
N ASP A 249 -23.94 -0.30 -7.68
CA ASP A 249 -25.21 -0.33 -8.41
C ASP A 249 -26.28 -1.15 -7.69
N ASN A 250 -25.90 -2.09 -6.82
CA ASN A 250 -26.81 -2.97 -6.09
C ASN A 250 -26.97 -2.61 -4.60
N GLY A 251 -26.59 -1.38 -4.23
CA GLY A 251 -26.90 -0.81 -2.93
C GLY A 251 -25.98 -1.28 -1.80
N ALA A 252 -24.73 -1.59 -2.09
CA ALA A 252 -23.72 -1.71 -1.05
C ALA A 252 -23.45 -0.34 -0.44
N ASN A 253 -23.38 -0.29 0.89
CA ASN A 253 -22.96 0.88 1.64
C ASN A 253 -21.44 0.87 1.83
N VAL A 254 -20.89 -0.29 2.13
CA VAL A 254 -19.46 -0.50 2.37
C VAL A 254 -18.94 -1.59 1.43
N ILE A 255 -17.77 -1.39 0.87
CA ILE A 255 -17.01 -2.41 0.13
C ILE A 255 -15.78 -2.78 0.96
N ASN A 256 -15.55 -4.08 1.17
CA ASN A 256 -14.31 -4.60 1.71
C ASN A 256 -13.53 -5.36 0.65
N MET A 257 -12.25 -5.01 0.48
CA MET A 257 -11.30 -5.68 -0.41
C MET A 257 -10.10 -6.19 0.39
N SER A 258 -10.18 -7.46 0.81
CA SER A 258 -9.10 -8.16 1.51
C SER A 258 -8.13 -8.81 0.54
N LEU A 259 -7.67 -8.04 -0.44
CA LEU A 259 -6.79 -8.45 -1.53
C LEU A 259 -5.78 -7.34 -1.85
N GLY A 260 -4.70 -7.70 -2.51
CA GLY A 260 -3.69 -6.71 -2.90
C GLY A 260 -2.74 -7.23 -3.97
N GLY A 261 -1.92 -6.32 -4.48
CA GLY A 261 -0.94 -6.64 -5.51
C GLY A 261 -1.10 -5.75 -6.74
N GLY A 262 -0.75 -6.30 -7.88
CA GLY A 262 -0.90 -5.63 -9.16
C GLY A 262 -0.12 -4.32 -9.28
N GLY A 263 -0.43 -3.57 -10.33
CA GLY A 263 0.03 -2.22 -10.56
C GLY A 263 -1.11 -1.22 -10.52
N GLU A 264 -0.79 0.04 -10.67
CA GLU A 264 -1.81 1.08 -10.88
C GLU A 264 -2.59 0.80 -12.17
N SER A 265 -3.92 0.85 -12.09
CA SER A 265 -4.86 0.64 -13.19
C SER A 265 -5.86 1.78 -13.23
N HIS A 266 -6.11 2.31 -14.43
CA HIS A 266 -7.13 3.34 -14.65
C HIS A 266 -8.52 2.76 -14.46
N LEU A 267 -8.78 1.55 -14.96
CA LEU A 267 -10.05 0.86 -14.80
C LEU A 267 -10.44 0.71 -13.33
N MET A 268 -9.48 0.32 -12.47
CA MET A 268 -9.70 0.21 -11.02
C MET A 268 -9.99 1.57 -10.40
N LYS A 269 -9.21 2.60 -10.78
CA LYS A 269 -9.38 3.95 -10.28
C LYS A 269 -10.77 4.50 -10.62
N ASP A 270 -11.21 4.34 -11.85
CA ASP A 270 -12.51 4.83 -12.32
C ASP A 270 -13.66 4.11 -11.61
N ALA A 271 -13.53 2.78 -11.36
CA ALA A 271 -14.50 2.03 -10.59
C ALA A 271 -14.59 2.50 -9.13
N ILE A 272 -13.46 2.81 -8.49
CA ILE A 272 -13.39 3.37 -7.13
C ILE A 272 -14.05 4.76 -7.09
N GLU A 273 -13.70 5.65 -8.02
CA GLU A 273 -14.32 6.98 -8.10
C GLU A 273 -15.84 6.90 -8.34
N TYR A 274 -16.28 5.95 -9.16
CA TYR A 274 -17.69 5.69 -9.41
C TYR A 274 -18.42 5.27 -8.13
N ALA A 275 -17.89 4.31 -7.39
CA ALA A 275 -18.50 3.83 -6.16
C ALA A 275 -18.51 4.91 -5.07
N HIS A 276 -17.41 5.66 -4.91
CA HIS A 276 -17.34 6.78 -3.98
C HIS A 276 -18.37 7.88 -4.29
N LYS A 277 -18.53 8.27 -5.56
CA LYS A 277 -19.56 9.23 -5.99
C LYS A 277 -20.99 8.75 -5.73
N LYS A 278 -21.20 7.45 -5.59
CA LYS A 278 -22.49 6.85 -5.17
C LYS A 278 -22.65 6.73 -3.66
N GLY A 279 -21.71 7.26 -2.88
CA GLY A 279 -21.78 7.24 -1.43
C GLY A 279 -21.30 5.93 -0.80
N VAL A 280 -20.49 5.12 -1.49
CA VAL A 280 -20.00 3.85 -0.97
C VAL A 280 -18.66 4.02 -0.28
N VAL A 281 -18.55 3.58 0.97
CA VAL A 281 -17.28 3.51 1.72
C VAL A 281 -16.46 2.33 1.20
N ILE A 282 -15.18 2.57 0.87
CA ILE A 282 -14.30 1.54 0.31
C ILE A 282 -13.14 1.29 1.26
N VAL A 283 -12.96 0.06 1.71
CA VAL A 283 -11.91 -0.37 2.64
C VAL A 283 -11.05 -1.44 1.99
N ALA A 284 -9.73 -1.34 2.13
CA ALA A 284 -8.82 -2.32 1.57
C ALA A 284 -7.61 -2.62 2.44
N ALA A 285 -7.12 -3.85 2.34
CA ALA A 285 -5.93 -4.33 3.01
C ALA A 285 -4.64 -3.68 2.48
N ALA A 286 -3.74 -3.23 3.36
CA ALA A 286 -2.50 -2.55 2.98
C ALA A 286 -1.45 -3.48 2.33
N GLY A 287 -1.55 -4.81 2.52
CA GLY A 287 -0.59 -5.80 2.01
C GLY A 287 0.32 -6.37 3.10
N ASN A 288 1.00 -7.49 2.80
CA ASN A 288 1.72 -8.31 3.79
C ASN A 288 3.22 -8.50 3.49
N GLU A 289 3.84 -7.57 2.78
CA GLU A 289 5.23 -7.65 2.34
C GLU A 289 6.19 -6.81 3.21
N ASN A 290 5.70 -6.25 4.33
CA ASN A 290 6.45 -5.34 5.21
C ASN A 290 7.09 -4.17 4.43
N GLN A 291 6.37 -3.59 3.48
CA GLN A 291 6.83 -2.49 2.66
C GLN A 291 6.36 -1.14 3.20
N ASN A 292 7.19 -0.10 3.01
CA ASN A 292 6.85 1.29 3.35
C ASN A 292 5.93 1.91 2.28
N SER A 293 4.86 1.24 1.98
CA SER A 293 3.80 1.68 1.06
C SER A 293 2.68 0.65 1.07
N ALA A 294 1.44 1.06 1.18
CA ALA A 294 0.32 0.18 0.95
C ALA A 294 0.32 -0.35 -0.49
N ALA A 295 -0.17 -1.56 -0.70
CA ALA A 295 -0.42 -2.14 -2.01
C ALA A 295 -1.68 -1.51 -2.64
N TYR A 296 -1.86 -1.69 -3.95
CA TYR A 296 -3.16 -1.43 -4.56
C TYR A 296 -4.14 -2.57 -4.21
N PRO A 297 -5.45 -2.28 -3.96
CA PRO A 297 -6.14 -1.01 -4.15
C PRO A 297 -6.10 -0.05 -2.94
N ALA A 298 -5.58 -0.42 -1.78
CA ALA A 298 -5.55 0.42 -0.57
C ALA A 298 -4.89 1.80 -0.80
N ARG A 299 -4.07 1.91 -1.82
CA ARG A 299 -3.31 3.11 -2.15
C ARG A 299 -4.05 4.12 -3.03
N TYR A 300 -5.20 3.76 -3.59
CA TYR A 300 -5.99 4.72 -4.37
C TYR A 300 -6.65 5.77 -3.49
N PRO A 301 -6.85 7.00 -4.01
CA PRO A 301 -7.76 7.97 -3.38
C PRO A 301 -9.13 7.34 -3.13
N HIS A 302 -9.82 7.79 -2.09
CA HIS A 302 -11.15 7.29 -1.69
C HIS A 302 -11.19 5.83 -1.21
N VAL A 303 -10.04 5.21 -0.99
CA VAL A 303 -9.94 3.89 -0.36
C VAL A 303 -9.30 4.04 1.01
N ILE A 304 -9.94 3.47 2.02
CA ILE A 304 -9.42 3.41 3.39
C ILE A 304 -8.41 2.27 3.48
N GLY A 305 -7.13 2.61 3.52
CA GLY A 305 -6.05 1.63 3.62
C GLY A 305 -5.82 1.17 5.05
N VAL A 306 -5.84 -0.14 5.28
CA VAL A 306 -5.79 -0.73 6.62
C VAL A 306 -4.52 -1.53 6.83
N SER A 307 -3.70 -1.15 7.82
CA SER A 307 -2.57 -1.94 8.29
C SER A 307 -2.97 -2.91 9.41
N ALA A 308 -2.15 -3.94 9.65
CA ALA A 308 -2.45 -4.99 10.60
C ALA A 308 -1.71 -4.81 11.93
N LEU A 309 -2.46 -5.06 13.03
CA LEU A 309 -1.95 -5.17 14.39
C LEU A 309 -1.90 -6.62 14.84
N GLY A 310 -0.87 -6.97 15.61
CA GLY A 310 -0.81 -8.20 16.39
C GLY A 310 -1.66 -8.12 17.67
N SER A 311 -1.76 -9.22 18.38
CA SER A 311 -2.49 -9.29 19.67
C SER A 311 -1.83 -8.48 20.79
N ASP A 312 -0.56 -8.12 20.64
CA ASP A 312 0.20 -7.22 21.50
C ASP A 312 -0.10 -5.72 21.27
N GLY A 313 -0.88 -5.40 20.22
CA GLY A 313 -1.20 -4.04 19.81
C GLY A 313 -0.13 -3.37 18.95
N GLU A 314 0.98 -4.05 18.69
CA GLU A 314 2.04 -3.55 17.81
C GLU A 314 1.72 -3.84 16.33
N LYS A 315 2.40 -3.12 15.42
CA LYS A 315 2.31 -3.42 13.98
C LYS A 315 2.73 -4.86 13.71
N ALA A 316 1.87 -5.65 13.08
CA ALA A 316 2.22 -7.01 12.69
C ALA A 316 3.47 -7.03 11.78
N PRO A 317 4.42 -7.97 11.98
CA PRO A 317 5.70 -7.97 11.27
C PRO A 317 5.58 -7.95 9.74
N TYR A 318 4.56 -8.59 9.21
CA TYR A 318 4.29 -8.67 7.78
C TYR A 318 3.61 -7.43 7.21
N SER A 319 2.89 -6.64 8.03
CA SER A 319 2.03 -5.55 7.55
C SER A 319 2.81 -4.50 6.78
N ASN A 320 2.31 -4.12 5.60
CA ASN A 320 2.73 -2.92 4.92
C ASN A 320 2.35 -1.68 5.75
N PHE A 321 3.08 -0.59 5.57
CA PHE A 321 2.96 0.64 6.33
C PHE A 321 3.31 1.87 5.48
N GLY A 322 3.19 3.06 6.01
CA GLY A 322 3.55 4.29 5.30
C GLY A 322 2.43 4.81 4.40
N ALA A 323 2.78 5.22 3.18
CA ALA A 323 1.82 5.85 2.27
C ALA A 323 0.65 4.93 1.92
N GLY A 324 -0.57 5.45 2.02
CA GLY A 324 -1.80 4.74 1.74
C GLY A 324 -2.31 3.92 2.94
N VAL A 325 -1.71 4.09 4.13
CA VAL A 325 -2.28 3.57 5.39
C VAL A 325 -3.02 4.70 6.10
N ASP A 326 -4.31 4.51 6.31
CA ASP A 326 -5.21 5.46 6.97
C ASP A 326 -5.48 5.13 8.43
N ILE A 327 -5.56 3.83 8.75
CA ILE A 327 -5.87 3.33 10.09
C ILE A 327 -5.30 1.92 10.25
N SER A 328 -5.07 1.49 11.49
CA SER A 328 -4.68 0.12 11.82
C SER A 328 -5.79 -0.63 12.55
N ALA A 329 -5.86 -1.94 12.32
CA ALA A 329 -6.84 -2.81 12.95
C ALA A 329 -6.26 -4.21 13.22
N PRO A 330 -6.90 -5.03 14.08
CA PRO A 330 -6.45 -6.37 14.36
C PRO A 330 -6.33 -7.23 13.10
N GLY A 331 -5.11 -7.64 12.78
CA GLY A 331 -4.81 -8.55 11.67
C GLY A 331 -4.20 -9.87 12.12
N GLY A 332 -3.79 -9.93 13.39
CA GLY A 332 -3.18 -11.10 13.98
C GLY A 332 -1.66 -11.18 13.81
N SER A 333 -1.07 -12.04 14.60
CA SER A 333 0.35 -12.40 14.57
C SER A 333 0.50 -13.83 15.12
N ASP A 334 1.74 -14.36 15.16
CA ASP A 334 2.02 -15.67 15.76
C ASP A 334 1.58 -15.77 17.24
N ALA A 335 1.47 -14.61 17.93
CA ALA A 335 1.01 -14.55 19.32
C ALA A 335 -0.52 -14.61 19.46
N GLY A 336 -1.28 -14.44 18.38
CA GLY A 336 -2.73 -14.51 18.37
C GLY A 336 -3.30 -14.14 17.00
N LYS A 337 -3.97 -15.10 16.39
CA LYS A 337 -4.63 -14.96 15.09
C LYS A 337 -6.07 -14.47 15.24
N VAL A 338 -6.69 -14.02 14.15
CA VAL A 338 -8.10 -13.62 14.08
C VAL A 338 -8.94 -14.86 13.85
N LEU A 339 -9.80 -15.19 14.80
CA LEU A 339 -10.60 -16.42 14.81
C LEU A 339 -11.99 -16.18 14.22
N GLN A 340 -12.36 -16.97 13.20
CA GLN A 340 -13.72 -17.00 12.62
C GLN A 340 -14.09 -18.43 12.17
N GLN A 341 -15.39 -18.66 11.90
CA GLN A 341 -15.83 -19.86 11.21
C GLN A 341 -15.74 -19.64 9.70
N THR A 342 -15.14 -20.58 9.01
CA THR A 342 -15.02 -20.59 7.56
C THR A 342 -15.17 -22.01 7.01
N ILE A 343 -14.73 -22.25 5.78
CA ILE A 343 -14.66 -23.58 5.18
C ILE A 343 -13.20 -24.05 5.05
N ASP A 344 -13.01 -25.33 5.19
CA ASP A 344 -11.80 -26.02 4.77
C ASP A 344 -11.79 -26.12 3.24
N PRO A 345 -10.78 -25.58 2.53
CA PRO A 345 -10.75 -25.58 1.06
C PRO A 345 -10.64 -26.97 0.44
N GLU A 346 -10.12 -27.96 1.18
CA GLU A 346 -9.96 -29.33 0.67
C GLU A 346 -11.25 -30.16 0.81
N THR A 347 -11.97 -29.97 1.91
CA THR A 347 -13.16 -30.79 2.22
C THR A 347 -14.47 -30.04 2.00
N GLY A 348 -14.46 -28.71 1.99
CA GLY A 348 -15.64 -27.86 1.97
C GLY A 348 -16.44 -27.85 3.27
N GLU A 349 -15.93 -28.49 4.33
CA GLU A 349 -16.56 -28.53 5.63
C GLU A 349 -16.34 -27.24 6.42
N ALA A 350 -17.32 -26.88 7.26
CA ALA A 350 -17.20 -25.74 8.15
C ALA A 350 -16.18 -25.99 9.26
N VAL A 351 -15.23 -25.08 9.43
CA VAL A 351 -14.16 -25.16 10.43
C VAL A 351 -13.94 -23.81 11.10
N PHE A 352 -13.42 -23.82 12.33
CA PHE A 352 -12.93 -22.61 12.99
C PHE A 352 -11.43 -22.45 12.72
N LEU A 353 -11.07 -21.37 12.03
CA LEU A 353 -9.67 -21.04 11.70
C LEU A 353 -9.26 -19.72 12.32
N GLY A 354 -8.05 -19.70 12.88
CA GLY A 354 -7.30 -18.47 13.17
C GLY A 354 -6.44 -18.11 11.97
N LEU A 355 -6.69 -16.96 11.35
CA LEU A 355 -5.90 -16.43 10.24
C LEU A 355 -5.19 -15.14 10.63
N GLN A 356 -4.09 -14.83 9.94
CA GLN A 356 -3.39 -13.56 10.11
C GLN A 356 -3.13 -12.88 8.76
N GLY A 357 -3.20 -11.56 8.72
CA GLY A 357 -2.98 -10.75 7.52
C GLY A 357 -3.67 -9.39 7.61
N THR A 358 -3.27 -8.44 6.79
CA THR A 358 -4.03 -7.20 6.56
C THR A 358 -5.41 -7.50 5.99
N SER A 359 -5.59 -8.67 5.38
CA SER A 359 -6.88 -9.23 4.95
C SER A 359 -7.85 -9.47 6.11
N MET A 360 -7.36 -9.70 7.33
CA MET A 360 -8.20 -9.82 8.53
C MET A 360 -8.39 -8.47 9.22
N ALA A 361 -7.46 -7.54 9.05
CA ALA A 361 -7.58 -6.18 9.57
C ALA A 361 -8.64 -5.35 8.83
N SER A 362 -8.66 -5.40 7.51
CA SER A 362 -9.61 -4.67 6.65
C SER A 362 -11.08 -4.91 7.03
N PRO A 363 -11.57 -6.14 7.21
CA PRO A 363 -12.97 -6.39 7.57
C PRO A 363 -13.37 -5.87 8.95
N HIS A 364 -12.44 -5.70 9.89
CA HIS A 364 -12.74 -5.00 11.14
C HIS A 364 -13.13 -3.54 10.89
N VAL A 365 -12.36 -2.85 10.02
CA VAL A 365 -12.65 -1.46 9.66
C VAL A 365 -13.94 -1.38 8.86
N ALA A 366 -14.18 -2.30 7.91
CA ALA A 366 -15.42 -2.35 7.14
C ALA A 366 -16.64 -2.60 8.04
N GLY A 367 -16.52 -3.48 9.04
CA GLY A 367 -17.57 -3.71 10.03
C GLY A 367 -17.84 -2.46 10.90
N VAL A 368 -16.79 -1.76 11.35
CA VAL A 368 -16.96 -0.51 12.11
C VAL A 368 -17.52 0.60 11.23
N ALA A 369 -17.14 0.68 9.94
CA ALA A 369 -17.77 1.61 8.99
C ALA A 369 -19.27 1.32 8.86
N ALA A 370 -19.68 0.05 8.79
CA ALA A 370 -21.10 -0.33 8.80
C ALA A 370 -21.82 0.07 10.10
N LEU A 371 -21.16 -0.01 11.25
CA LEU A 371 -21.71 0.50 12.51
C LEU A 371 -21.87 2.02 12.50
N ILE A 372 -20.91 2.77 11.96
CA ILE A 372 -20.94 4.24 11.82
C ILE A 372 -22.11 4.66 10.92
N GLU A 373 -22.28 4.00 9.77
CA GLU A 373 -23.38 4.29 8.85
C GLU A 373 -24.75 3.98 9.47
N ALA A 374 -24.86 2.87 10.18
CA ALA A 374 -26.08 2.52 10.92
C ALA A 374 -26.38 3.51 12.06
N ALA A 375 -25.37 4.21 12.56
CA ALA A 375 -25.51 5.30 13.52
C ALA A 375 -25.88 6.65 12.90
N GLY A 376 -26.01 6.73 11.56
CA GLY A 376 -26.53 7.88 10.81
C GLY A 376 -25.52 8.71 10.02
N VAL A 377 -24.23 8.36 10.00
CA VAL A 377 -23.20 9.01 9.17
C VAL A 377 -23.02 8.19 7.89
N GLN A 378 -23.44 8.73 6.74
CA GLN A 378 -23.52 7.96 5.48
C GLN A 378 -22.55 8.45 4.40
N GLU A 379 -22.03 9.67 4.50
CA GLU A 379 -21.08 10.20 3.53
C GLU A 379 -19.71 9.53 3.73
N PRO A 380 -19.08 8.96 2.68
CA PRO A 380 -17.83 8.18 2.80
C PRO A 380 -16.68 8.96 3.47
N ASP A 381 -16.52 10.23 3.12
CA ASP A 381 -15.47 11.08 3.69
C ASP A 381 -15.74 11.39 5.17
N GLU A 382 -17.00 11.51 5.58
CA GLU A 382 -17.38 11.68 6.99
C GLU A 382 -17.15 10.38 7.77
N VAL A 383 -17.45 9.21 7.20
CA VAL A 383 -17.16 7.91 7.82
C VAL A 383 -15.65 7.76 8.04
N LEU A 384 -14.83 8.09 7.03
CA LEU A 384 -13.38 8.09 7.17
C LEU A 384 -12.91 9.05 8.27
N GLN A 385 -13.48 10.24 8.33
CA GLN A 385 -13.17 11.22 9.37
C GLN A 385 -13.51 10.68 10.76
N VAL A 386 -14.69 10.09 10.94
CA VAL A 386 -15.10 9.47 12.22
C VAL A 386 -14.13 8.36 12.62
N LEU A 387 -13.74 7.48 11.69
CA LEU A 387 -12.76 6.42 11.93
C LEU A 387 -11.43 7.00 12.41
N LYS A 388 -10.90 8.00 11.72
CA LYS A 388 -9.61 8.62 12.06
C LYS A 388 -9.64 9.35 13.41
N GLU A 389 -10.70 10.09 13.68
CA GLU A 389 -10.80 10.91 14.88
C GLU A 389 -11.16 10.12 16.16
N SER A 390 -11.69 8.91 15.99
CA SER A 390 -11.98 7.99 17.08
C SER A 390 -10.88 6.97 17.35
N ALA A 391 -9.89 6.88 16.46
CA ALA A 391 -8.77 5.96 16.60
C ALA A 391 -7.94 6.24 17.86
N ARG A 392 -7.42 5.19 18.48
CA ARG A 392 -6.46 5.32 19.59
C ARG A 392 -5.10 5.72 19.03
N VAL A 393 -4.72 6.96 19.27
CA VAL A 393 -3.47 7.55 18.76
C VAL A 393 -2.25 6.86 19.38
N ILE A 394 -1.25 6.59 18.55
CA ILE A 394 0.08 6.09 18.95
C ILE A 394 1.06 7.27 18.86
N GLU A 395 1.70 7.63 19.99
CA GLU A 395 2.50 8.86 20.11
C GLU A 395 3.77 8.88 19.27
N GLU A 396 4.39 7.73 18.96
CA GLU A 396 5.65 7.64 18.22
C GLU A 396 5.51 6.82 16.92
N ASP A 397 4.66 7.27 15.97
CA ASP A 397 4.51 6.63 14.67
C ASP A 397 5.24 7.38 13.54
N SER A 398 6.55 7.39 13.62
CA SER A 398 7.41 8.10 12.65
C SER A 398 7.38 7.52 11.23
N LEU A 399 6.93 6.29 11.05
CA LEU A 399 6.89 5.59 9.77
C LEU A 399 5.47 5.38 9.24
N ASN A 400 4.47 5.91 9.92
CA ASN A 400 3.05 5.71 9.61
C ASN A 400 2.67 4.21 9.58
N TYR A 401 3.00 3.51 10.66
CA TYR A 401 2.64 2.11 10.87
C TYR A 401 1.13 1.95 11.10
N TYR A 402 0.53 2.94 11.76
CA TYR A 402 -0.82 2.88 12.33
C TYR A 402 -1.82 3.83 11.67
N GLY A 403 -1.39 4.66 10.71
CA GLY A 403 -2.26 5.70 10.15
C GLY A 403 -2.68 6.72 11.21
N ALA A 404 -3.98 6.96 11.34
CA ALA A 404 -4.54 7.80 12.41
C ALA A 404 -4.47 7.16 13.79
N GLY A 405 -4.17 5.86 13.86
CA GLY A 405 -4.06 5.08 15.10
C GLY A 405 -4.77 3.74 15.00
N GLN A 406 -5.00 3.09 16.15
CA GLN A 406 -5.66 1.81 16.25
C GLN A 406 -7.18 1.99 16.26
N LEU A 407 -7.89 1.17 15.50
CA LEU A 407 -9.35 1.15 15.40
C LEU A 407 -10.03 1.05 16.78
N ASN A 408 -11.08 1.86 17.00
CA ASN A 408 -11.87 1.87 18.22
C ASN A 408 -13.36 1.96 17.87
N ALA A 409 -14.05 0.84 17.88
CA ALA A 409 -15.45 0.74 17.49
C ALA A 409 -16.40 1.54 18.43
N GLU A 410 -16.17 1.46 19.74
CA GLU A 410 -17.00 2.18 20.72
C GLU A 410 -16.91 3.70 20.51
N ALA A 411 -15.69 4.23 20.43
CA ALA A 411 -15.48 5.66 20.24
C ALA A 411 -16.02 6.14 18.88
N ALA A 412 -15.88 5.32 17.82
CA ALA A 412 -16.38 5.63 16.49
C ALA A 412 -17.91 5.76 16.47
N VAL A 413 -18.63 4.78 17.02
CA VAL A 413 -20.10 4.81 17.09
C VAL A 413 -20.59 5.95 17.97
N GLN A 414 -19.97 6.16 19.14
CA GLN A 414 -20.34 7.27 20.03
C GLN A 414 -20.15 8.62 19.34
N ARG A 415 -19.07 8.77 18.53
CA ARG A 415 -18.82 9.98 17.77
C ARG A 415 -19.85 10.18 16.66
N ALA A 416 -20.20 9.14 15.92
CA ALA A 416 -21.23 9.17 14.88
C ALA A 416 -22.59 9.65 15.43
N ILE A 417 -23.00 9.14 16.60
CA ILE A 417 -24.27 9.51 17.23
C ILE A 417 -24.27 10.95 17.76
N ARG A 418 -23.15 11.40 18.31
CA ARG A 418 -23.07 12.77 18.88
C ARG A 418 -23.11 13.87 17.84
N GLY A 419 -22.94 13.53 16.57
CA GLY A 419 -23.06 14.39 15.37
C GLY A 419 -22.76 15.85 15.61
N GLN A 420 -21.60 16.27 15.41
CA GLN A 420 -21.00 17.57 15.16
C GLN A 420 -19.78 17.83 16.03
N ILE A 421 -18.68 18.01 15.37
CA ILE A 421 -17.44 18.51 15.97
C ILE A 421 -17.71 19.95 16.40
N SER A 422 -17.71 20.24 17.72
CA SER A 422 -17.69 21.62 18.16
C SER A 422 -16.34 22.24 17.75
N PHE A 423 -16.33 23.58 17.55
CA PHE A 423 -15.07 24.29 17.23
C PHE A 423 -13.97 24.02 18.28
N GLN A 424 -14.37 23.77 19.54
CA GLN A 424 -13.44 23.36 20.61
C GLN A 424 -12.90 21.94 20.42
N ASP A 425 -13.71 21.02 19.92
CA ASP A 425 -13.28 19.65 19.64
C ASP A 425 -12.33 19.62 18.44
N PHE A 426 -12.55 20.46 17.42
CA PHE A 426 -11.64 20.65 16.31
C PHE A 426 -10.25 21.15 16.78
N PHE A 427 -10.18 22.15 17.68
CA PHE A 427 -8.90 22.59 18.24
C PHE A 427 -8.27 21.58 19.18
N ARG A 428 -9.07 20.82 19.93
CA ARG A 428 -8.58 19.72 20.74
C ARG A 428 -7.98 18.63 19.85
N TRP A 429 -8.71 18.26 18.79
CA TRP A 429 -8.21 17.32 17.79
C TRP A 429 -6.91 17.79 17.13
N LEU A 430 -6.80 19.04 16.70
CA LEU A 430 -5.56 19.61 16.17
C LEU A 430 -4.40 19.48 17.17
N ARG A 431 -4.67 19.72 18.45
CA ARG A 431 -3.68 19.61 19.52
C ARG A 431 -3.31 18.15 19.78
N ASP A 432 -4.29 17.29 19.95
CA ASP A 432 -4.12 15.89 20.37
C ASP A 432 -3.52 15.03 19.24
N ASN A 433 -3.73 15.41 17.98
CA ASN A 433 -3.05 14.84 16.82
C ASN A 433 -1.74 15.56 16.44
N GLY A 434 -1.27 16.45 17.30
CA GLY A 434 0.02 17.11 17.12
C GLY A 434 0.07 18.19 16.03
N TYR A 435 -1.02 18.49 15.32
CA TYR A 435 -1.05 19.52 14.26
C TYR A 435 -0.68 20.91 14.75
N LEU A 436 -0.89 21.22 16.04
CA LEU A 436 -0.43 22.47 16.65
C LEU A 436 1.03 22.41 17.13
N ASN A 437 1.65 21.24 17.09
CA ASN A 437 3.07 21.08 17.41
C ASN A 437 3.90 21.40 16.17
N PRO A 438 4.82 22.38 16.20
CA PRO A 438 5.73 22.62 15.09
C PRO A 438 6.52 21.39 14.65
N GLY A 439 6.81 20.46 15.57
CA GLY A 439 7.46 19.18 15.29
C GLY A 439 6.64 18.30 14.35
N PHE A 440 5.30 18.35 14.43
CA PHE A 440 4.44 17.59 13.51
C PHE A 440 4.67 17.98 12.04
N TRP A 441 4.76 19.27 11.77
CA TRP A 441 4.98 19.78 10.40
C TRP A 441 6.42 19.61 9.91
N ILE A 442 7.37 19.51 10.84
CA ILE A 442 8.79 19.34 10.57
C ILE A 442 9.16 17.86 10.57
N ASP A 443 8.52 17.06 11.41
CA ASP A 443 8.84 15.65 11.66
C ASP A 443 7.87 14.66 10.98
N GLY A 444 6.64 15.07 10.73
CA GLY A 444 5.57 14.42 9.93
C GLY A 444 5.50 12.90 9.96
N GLY A 445 5.89 12.26 11.05
CA GLY A 445 5.82 10.80 11.23
C GLY A 445 6.68 9.94 10.29
N ALA A 446 7.46 10.52 9.37
CA ALA A 446 8.13 9.73 8.32
C ALA A 446 9.66 9.84 8.30
N VAL A 447 10.31 10.54 9.24
CA VAL A 447 11.77 10.76 9.19
C VAL A 447 12.39 10.58 10.56
N ALA A 448 13.19 9.53 10.70
CA ALA A 448 14.10 9.42 11.85
C ALA A 448 15.10 10.59 11.83
N LEU A 449 14.85 11.63 12.62
CA LEU A 449 15.61 12.89 12.67
C LEU A 449 17.08 12.67 13.01
N LEU A 450 17.36 11.83 13.99
CA LEU A 450 18.73 11.60 14.45
C LEU A 450 19.66 11.07 13.34
N PRO A 451 19.31 10.02 12.59
CA PRO A 451 20.11 9.59 11.44
C PRO A 451 20.32 10.72 10.40
N LYS A 452 19.29 11.50 10.10
CA LYS A 452 19.38 12.59 9.12
C LYS A 452 20.29 13.71 9.57
N ILE A 453 20.22 14.12 10.82
CA ILE A 453 21.13 15.10 11.43
C ILE A 453 22.56 14.57 11.38
N LEU A 454 22.81 13.31 11.74
CA LEU A 454 24.12 12.70 11.68
C LEU A 454 24.67 12.62 10.25
N MET A 455 23.83 12.34 9.25
CA MET A 455 24.23 12.35 7.83
C MET A 455 24.64 13.77 7.38
N VAL A 456 23.88 14.79 7.76
CA VAL A 456 24.20 16.19 7.44
C VAL A 456 25.51 16.61 8.14
N LEU A 457 25.61 16.43 9.44
CA LEU A 457 26.82 16.77 10.21
C LEU A 457 28.05 16.02 9.70
N GLY A 458 27.91 14.73 9.43
CA GLY A 458 28.98 13.91 8.86
C GLY A 458 29.44 14.40 7.49
N SER A 459 28.53 14.84 6.61
CA SER A 459 28.89 15.39 5.31
C SER A 459 29.67 16.71 5.41
N TYR A 460 29.27 17.60 6.33
CA TYR A 460 29.99 18.84 6.59
C TYR A 460 31.37 18.58 7.25
N LEU A 461 31.46 17.60 8.16
CA LEU A 461 32.74 17.21 8.78
C LEU A 461 33.71 16.64 7.73
N LEU A 462 33.22 15.78 6.82
CA LEU A 462 34.03 15.25 5.72
C LEU A 462 34.49 16.36 4.76
N ALA A 463 33.62 17.32 4.43
CA ALA A 463 33.98 18.47 3.60
C ALA A 463 35.01 19.39 4.31
N TRP A 464 34.80 19.63 5.61
CA TRP A 464 35.76 20.39 6.42
C TRP A 464 37.12 19.68 6.50
N PHE A 465 37.16 18.39 6.78
CA PHE A 465 38.38 17.60 6.79
C PHE A 465 39.09 17.64 5.42
N LEU A 466 38.34 17.49 4.33
CA LEU A 466 38.93 17.59 3.00
C LEU A 466 39.53 18.98 2.73
N ARG A 467 38.89 20.06 3.22
CA ARG A 467 39.37 21.44 3.09
C ARG A 467 40.67 21.70 3.81
N VAL A 468 40.93 21.00 4.92
CA VAL A 468 42.23 21.12 5.65
C VAL A 468 43.41 20.75 4.75
N TYR A 469 43.21 19.87 3.77
CA TYR A 469 44.28 19.39 2.91
C TYR A 469 44.27 20.02 1.49
N PHE A 470 43.13 20.63 1.11
CA PHE A 470 42.95 21.20 -0.23
C PHE A 470 42.25 22.57 -0.15
N PRO A 471 42.79 23.60 -0.79
CA PRO A 471 42.20 24.94 -0.75
C PRO A 471 40.95 24.97 -1.65
N PHE A 472 39.76 25.03 -1.07
CA PHE A 472 38.52 25.36 -1.75
C PHE A 472 37.62 26.22 -0.88
N THR A 473 36.71 26.97 -1.53
CA THR A 473 35.75 27.85 -0.84
C THR A 473 34.40 27.16 -0.74
N TRP A 474 33.67 27.45 0.35
CA TRP A 474 32.28 27.05 0.45
C TRP A 474 31.45 27.78 -0.60
N SER A 475 30.72 27.03 -1.43
CA SER A 475 29.86 27.56 -2.46
C SER A 475 28.45 26.95 -2.34
N TRP A 476 27.44 27.63 -2.86
CA TRP A 476 26.08 27.09 -2.89
C TRP A 476 26.01 25.74 -3.62
N SER A 477 26.79 25.58 -4.69
CA SER A 477 26.87 24.32 -5.40
C SER A 477 27.42 23.17 -4.56
N LEU A 478 28.47 23.43 -3.73
CA LEU A 478 28.99 22.44 -2.79
C LEU A 478 27.96 22.09 -1.72
N LEU A 479 27.33 23.11 -1.12
CA LEU A 479 26.33 22.93 -0.06
C LEU A 479 25.10 22.15 -0.56
N SER A 480 24.58 22.51 -1.72
CA SER A 480 23.45 21.78 -2.32
C SER A 480 23.79 20.34 -2.66
N GLY A 481 25.03 20.08 -3.10
CA GLY A 481 25.53 18.73 -3.32
C GLY A 481 25.64 17.93 -2.02
N LEU A 482 26.16 18.54 -0.95
CA LEU A 482 26.22 17.91 0.38
C LEU A 482 24.82 17.48 0.87
N VAL A 483 23.85 18.38 0.73
CA VAL A 483 22.46 18.09 1.11
C VAL A 483 21.87 16.99 0.24
N ALA A 484 21.98 17.09 -1.08
CA ALA A 484 21.45 16.08 -2.00
C ALA A 484 22.04 14.69 -1.76
N GLY A 485 23.34 14.62 -1.44
CA GLY A 485 24.01 13.35 -1.18
C GLY A 485 23.73 12.77 0.21
N SER A 486 23.57 13.59 1.25
CA SER A 486 23.48 13.14 2.63
C SER A 486 22.06 12.85 3.12
N SER A 487 21.17 13.81 2.96
CA SER A 487 19.83 13.74 3.56
C SER A 487 18.69 14.08 2.59
N GLY A 488 19.00 14.70 1.45
CA GLY A 488 18.01 15.42 0.68
C GLY A 488 17.39 16.58 1.48
N LEU A 489 16.30 17.11 1.02
CA LEU A 489 15.45 18.05 1.76
C LEU A 489 14.47 17.27 2.63
N PHE A 490 14.99 16.50 3.58
CA PHE A 490 14.25 15.47 4.34
C PHE A 490 12.94 15.98 4.97
N PHE A 491 12.85 17.25 5.33
CA PHE A 491 11.62 17.87 5.82
C PHE A 491 10.48 17.89 4.77
N LEU A 492 10.79 17.76 3.47
CA LEU A 492 9.76 17.64 2.43
C LEU A 492 9.07 16.28 2.42
N LYS A 493 9.67 15.23 2.99
CA LYS A 493 9.01 13.93 3.16
C LYS A 493 7.83 14.01 4.11
N THR A 494 7.79 15.01 4.97
CA THR A 494 6.78 15.23 6.00
C THR A 494 5.61 16.07 5.50
N ILE A 495 5.75 16.71 4.33
CA ILE A 495 4.67 17.51 3.74
C ILE A 495 3.66 16.56 3.11
N TYR A 496 2.54 16.37 3.80
CA TYR A 496 1.36 15.70 3.28
C TYR A 496 0.38 16.78 2.79
N ILE A 497 0.19 16.87 1.48
CA ILE A 497 -0.83 17.74 0.89
C ILE A 497 -1.91 16.81 0.35
N PHE A 498 -3.11 16.90 0.91
CA PHE A 498 -4.27 16.13 0.46
C PHE A 498 -4.43 16.29 -1.06
N ASP A 499 -4.72 15.21 -1.76
CA ASP A 499 -5.01 15.13 -3.20
C ASP A 499 -3.86 15.49 -4.16
N LEU A 500 -2.64 15.75 -3.66
CA LEU A 500 -1.49 15.95 -4.53
C LEU A 500 -0.57 14.72 -4.54
N PRO A 501 0.03 14.41 -5.70
CA PRO A 501 1.00 13.33 -5.78
C PRO A 501 2.17 13.56 -4.82
N GLN A 502 2.32 12.68 -3.84
CA GLN A 502 3.37 12.79 -2.82
C GLN A 502 4.78 12.55 -3.37
N TRP A 503 4.88 11.86 -4.51
CA TRP A 503 6.15 11.44 -5.08
C TRP A 503 7.17 12.56 -5.35
N PRO A 504 6.79 13.79 -5.83
CA PRO A 504 7.76 14.86 -6.02
C PRO A 504 8.42 15.30 -4.71
N PHE A 505 7.63 15.43 -3.64
CA PHE A 505 8.12 15.82 -2.31
C PHE A 505 8.98 14.73 -1.68
N ARG A 506 8.60 13.47 -1.84
CA ARG A 506 9.38 12.33 -1.36
C ARG A 506 10.72 12.20 -2.09
N LEU A 507 10.75 12.41 -3.41
CA LEU A 507 11.98 12.43 -4.19
C LEU A 507 12.93 13.55 -3.74
N LEU A 508 12.43 14.78 -3.67
CA LEU A 508 13.21 15.94 -3.22
C LEU A 508 13.65 15.79 -1.75
N GLY A 509 12.82 15.15 -0.93
CA GLY A 509 13.11 14.84 0.45
C GLY A 509 14.12 13.72 0.67
N SER A 510 14.45 12.93 -0.37
CA SER A 510 15.36 11.80 -0.27
C SER A 510 16.78 12.18 -0.61
N SER A 511 17.75 11.59 0.09
CA SER A 511 19.15 11.61 -0.32
C SER A 511 19.37 10.74 -1.58
N ILE A 512 20.47 10.96 -2.28
CA ILE A 512 20.82 10.14 -3.47
C ILE A 512 20.80 8.63 -3.16
N PRO A 513 21.39 8.13 -2.05
CA PRO A 513 21.28 6.70 -1.69
C PRO A 513 19.85 6.22 -1.45
N GLU A 514 18.97 7.09 -0.98
CA GLU A 514 17.58 6.73 -0.66
C GLU A 514 16.62 6.84 -1.86
N LEU A 515 17.04 7.41 -2.99
CA LEU A 515 16.17 7.53 -4.17
C LEU A 515 15.62 6.19 -4.62
N GLY A 516 16.43 5.14 -4.58
CA GLY A 516 16.03 3.81 -5.01
C GLY A 516 14.90 3.23 -4.14
N ASN A 517 15.04 3.29 -2.83
CA ASN A 517 14.02 2.78 -1.92
C ASN A 517 12.76 3.66 -1.89
N THR A 518 12.92 4.98 -2.00
CA THR A 518 11.78 5.91 -2.13
C THR A 518 10.96 5.62 -3.38
N LEU A 519 11.62 5.31 -4.49
CA LEU A 519 10.98 4.97 -5.76
C LEU A 519 10.34 3.56 -5.73
N GLN A 520 10.95 2.61 -5.01
CA GLN A 520 10.46 1.24 -4.87
C GLN A 520 9.42 1.07 -3.75
N GLY A 521 9.24 2.07 -2.88
CA GLY A 521 8.37 1.96 -1.71
C GLY A 521 8.87 0.96 -0.66
N SER A 522 10.19 0.68 -0.59
CA SER A 522 10.79 -0.25 0.36
C SER A 522 11.60 0.47 1.45
N SER A 523 11.80 -0.16 2.60
CA SER A 523 12.70 0.35 3.65
C SER A 523 14.18 0.10 3.36
N ALA A 524 14.51 -0.88 2.51
CA ALA A 524 15.87 -1.26 2.20
C ALA A 524 16.50 -0.36 1.15
N LEU A 525 17.76 0.04 1.34
CA LEU A 525 18.52 0.82 0.37
C LEU A 525 18.77 0.01 -0.90
N ASN A 526 18.50 0.62 -2.06
CA ASN A 526 18.79 0.00 -3.34
C ASN A 526 20.30 0.04 -3.61
N PRO A 527 20.98 -1.11 -3.89
CA PRO A 527 22.43 -1.17 -4.07
C PRO A 527 23.00 -0.25 -5.15
N PHE A 528 22.23 0.04 -6.20
CA PHE A 528 22.65 0.94 -7.27
C PHE A 528 22.76 2.39 -6.77
N PHE A 529 21.74 2.90 -6.10
CA PHE A 529 21.73 4.25 -5.57
C PHE A 529 22.61 4.38 -4.31
N ALA A 530 22.67 3.35 -3.49
CA ALA A 530 23.52 3.27 -2.29
C ALA A 530 24.96 2.84 -2.61
N SER A 531 25.53 3.34 -3.72
CA SER A 531 26.88 3.00 -4.15
C SER A 531 27.63 4.21 -4.69
N VAL A 532 28.89 4.01 -5.01
CA VAL A 532 29.77 5.01 -5.65
C VAL A 532 29.39 5.32 -7.10
N LEU A 533 28.49 4.55 -7.72
CA LEU A 533 28.15 4.66 -9.15
C LEU A 533 27.52 6.03 -9.49
N ILE A 534 26.54 6.48 -8.73
CA ILE A 534 25.92 7.80 -8.95
C ILE A 534 26.93 8.93 -8.78
N PRO A 535 27.75 9.00 -7.69
CA PRO A 535 28.86 9.94 -7.57
C PRO A 535 29.83 9.93 -8.77
N ILE A 536 30.18 8.75 -9.30
CA ILE A 536 31.05 8.64 -10.48
C ILE A 536 30.41 9.31 -11.69
N VAL A 537 29.14 9.04 -11.97
CA VAL A 537 28.40 9.63 -13.09
C VAL A 537 28.34 11.16 -12.95
N LEU A 538 27.99 11.66 -11.75
CA LEU A 538 27.91 13.09 -11.50
C LEU A 538 29.28 13.78 -11.71
N LEU A 539 30.35 13.20 -11.17
CA LEU A 539 31.69 13.76 -11.35
C LEU A 539 32.16 13.70 -12.81
N ALA A 540 31.94 12.58 -13.50
CA ALA A 540 32.30 12.44 -14.89
C ALA A 540 31.60 13.47 -15.78
N SER A 541 30.33 13.77 -15.48
CA SER A 541 29.51 14.70 -16.25
C SER A 541 29.82 16.17 -15.93
N LEU A 542 30.09 16.50 -14.65
CA LEU A 542 30.10 17.87 -14.16
C LEU A 542 31.49 18.40 -13.82
N LEU A 543 32.55 17.58 -13.84
CA LEU A 543 33.90 17.98 -13.44
C LEU A 543 34.49 19.10 -14.31
N GLY A 544 34.09 19.19 -15.58
CA GLY A 544 34.48 20.26 -16.50
C GLY A 544 33.75 21.58 -16.32
N HIS A 545 32.67 21.62 -15.51
CA HIS A 545 31.87 22.84 -15.34
C HIS A 545 32.32 23.65 -14.12
N PRO A 546 32.57 24.96 -14.20
CA PRO A 546 33.16 25.78 -13.12
C PRO A 546 32.40 25.73 -11.80
N GLN A 547 31.07 25.70 -11.84
CA GLN A 547 30.19 25.73 -10.68
C GLN A 547 29.70 24.33 -10.30
N TRP A 548 29.17 23.55 -11.27
CA TRP A 548 28.53 22.26 -11.03
C TRP A 548 29.49 21.15 -10.59
N LYS A 549 30.79 21.29 -10.86
CA LYS A 549 31.81 20.40 -10.30
C LYS A 549 31.76 20.32 -8.76
N TRP A 550 31.48 21.46 -8.12
CA TRP A 550 31.37 21.53 -6.67
C TRP A 550 30.13 20.84 -6.15
N PHE A 551 29.04 20.87 -6.90
CA PHE A 551 27.86 20.05 -6.61
C PHE A 551 28.19 18.55 -6.64
N ALA A 552 28.89 18.08 -7.67
CA ALA A 552 29.27 16.67 -7.79
C ALA A 552 30.24 16.22 -6.66
N ILE A 553 31.20 17.09 -6.28
CA ILE A 553 32.10 16.83 -5.15
C ILE A 553 31.31 16.79 -3.84
N GLY A 554 30.44 17.76 -3.61
CA GLY A 554 29.55 17.81 -2.44
C GLY A 554 28.64 16.59 -2.35
N SER A 555 28.02 16.19 -3.46
CA SER A 555 27.19 14.98 -3.53
C SER A 555 27.98 13.73 -3.16
N SER A 556 29.22 13.59 -3.62
CA SER A 556 30.07 12.43 -3.28
C SER A 556 30.37 12.37 -1.78
N LEU A 557 30.64 13.51 -1.15
CA LEU A 557 30.86 13.60 0.30
C LEU A 557 29.57 13.33 1.09
N GLY A 558 28.46 13.87 0.62
CA GLY A 558 27.14 13.61 1.21
C GLY A 558 26.75 12.14 1.15
N VAL A 559 26.94 11.49 -0.01
CA VAL A 559 26.71 10.04 -0.16
C VAL A 559 27.62 9.24 0.78
N ALA A 560 28.90 9.61 0.89
CA ALA A 560 29.83 8.94 1.83
C ALA A 560 29.32 9.01 3.28
N ALA A 561 28.84 10.17 3.71
CA ALA A 561 28.26 10.35 5.05
C ALA A 561 26.97 9.53 5.23
N CYS A 562 26.07 9.58 4.26
CA CYS A 562 24.80 8.81 4.28
C CYS A 562 25.07 7.33 4.44
N LEU A 563 25.92 6.75 3.58
CA LEU A 563 26.27 5.33 3.63
C LEU A 563 26.99 4.94 4.92
N GLY A 564 27.88 5.81 5.43
CA GLY A 564 28.57 5.59 6.71
C GLY A 564 27.61 5.55 7.90
N VAL A 565 26.67 6.48 7.98
CA VAL A 565 25.66 6.52 9.04
C VAL A 565 24.69 5.33 8.91
N SER A 566 24.23 5.03 7.70
CA SER A 566 23.35 3.87 7.44
C SER A 566 24.02 2.55 7.81
N ALA A 567 25.33 2.40 7.57
CA ALA A 567 26.07 1.20 7.95
C ALA A 567 26.09 0.95 9.47
N VAL A 568 25.97 2.02 10.27
CA VAL A 568 25.97 1.94 11.74
C VAL A 568 24.56 1.76 12.28
N LEU A 569 23.60 2.58 11.82
CA LEU A 569 22.27 2.70 12.43
C LEU A 569 21.26 1.73 11.81
N ASP A 570 21.21 1.65 10.47
CA ASP A 570 20.29 0.78 9.75
C ASP A 570 20.95 0.26 8.46
N PRO A 571 21.67 -0.87 8.52
CA PRO A 571 22.44 -1.40 7.39
C PRO A 571 21.61 -2.18 6.39
N THR A 572 20.30 -1.96 6.27
CA THR A 572 19.42 -2.74 5.40
C THR A 572 19.63 -2.38 3.93
N VAL A 573 20.09 -3.36 3.12
CA VAL A 573 20.32 -3.20 1.67
C VAL A 573 19.60 -4.30 0.91
N TRP A 574 18.87 -3.94 -0.12
CA TRP A 574 18.10 -4.88 -0.94
C TRP A 574 18.99 -5.94 -1.56
N GLY A 575 18.62 -7.21 -1.41
CA GLY A 575 19.42 -8.37 -1.89
C GLY A 575 20.62 -8.73 -1.01
N LEU A 576 21.01 -7.90 -0.02
CA LEU A 576 22.13 -8.15 0.90
C LEU A 576 21.68 -8.31 2.36
N GLY A 577 20.40 -8.04 2.64
CA GLY A 577 19.84 -8.07 4.00
C GLY A 577 20.35 -6.94 4.90
N SER A 578 20.34 -7.16 6.22
CA SER A 578 20.79 -6.21 7.26
C SER A 578 22.07 -6.65 7.99
N GLY A 579 22.70 -7.75 7.55
CA GLY A 579 23.85 -8.37 8.20
C GLY A 579 25.20 -7.74 7.84
N MET A 580 26.29 -8.46 8.16
CA MET A 580 27.68 -8.03 7.92
C MET A 580 27.96 -7.73 6.45
N LEU A 581 27.31 -8.42 5.51
CA LEU A 581 27.48 -8.21 4.08
C LEU A 581 26.98 -6.83 3.65
N ALA A 582 25.79 -6.45 4.09
CA ALA A 582 25.22 -5.13 3.82
C ALA A 582 26.05 -4.02 4.47
N ARG A 583 26.48 -4.19 5.74
CA ARG A 583 27.38 -3.25 6.41
C ARG A 583 28.69 -3.06 5.65
N SER A 584 29.34 -4.15 5.25
CA SER A 584 30.58 -4.10 4.48
C SER A 584 30.39 -3.39 3.16
N PHE A 585 29.29 -3.68 2.44
CA PHE A 585 28.94 -3.00 1.21
C PHE A 585 28.83 -1.49 1.39
N LEU A 586 28.09 -1.02 2.41
CA LEU A 586 27.90 0.39 2.70
C LEU A 586 29.20 1.09 3.08
N ILE A 587 30.03 0.46 3.93
CA ILE A 587 31.33 1.03 4.36
C ILE A 587 32.29 1.15 3.17
N ILE A 588 32.40 0.11 2.34
CA ILE A 588 33.28 0.14 1.17
C ILE A 588 32.86 1.26 0.22
N ASN A 589 31.56 1.36 -0.09
CA ASN A 589 31.06 2.42 -0.96
C ASN A 589 31.21 3.82 -0.35
N ALA A 590 31.06 3.99 0.97
CA ALA A 590 31.35 5.24 1.66
C ALA A 590 32.81 5.68 1.48
N LEU A 591 33.74 4.76 1.68
CA LEU A 591 35.18 5.02 1.49
C LEU A 591 35.52 5.34 0.03
N LEU A 592 34.90 4.63 -0.93
CA LEU A 592 35.06 4.89 -2.35
C LEU A 592 34.52 6.28 -2.74
N CYS A 593 33.38 6.70 -2.23
CA CYS A 593 32.80 8.03 -2.47
C CYS A 593 33.70 9.13 -1.90
N PHE A 594 34.22 8.96 -0.68
CA PHE A 594 35.17 9.91 -0.09
C PHE A 594 36.47 9.98 -0.91
N GLY A 595 37.04 8.84 -1.28
CA GLY A 595 38.24 8.75 -2.13
C GLY A 595 38.06 9.43 -3.48
N LEU A 596 36.86 9.25 -4.08
CA LEU A 596 36.49 9.86 -5.35
C LEU A 596 36.40 11.38 -5.24
N ALA A 597 35.77 11.93 -4.20
CA ALA A 597 35.75 13.36 -3.93
C ALA A 597 37.15 13.94 -3.75
N ARG A 598 38.01 13.26 -2.98
CA ARG A 598 39.41 13.64 -2.79
C ARG A 598 40.20 13.69 -4.09
N LEU A 599 40.03 12.69 -4.97
CA LEU A 599 40.69 12.65 -6.28
C LEU A 599 40.21 13.80 -7.18
N ALA A 600 38.91 14.11 -7.15
CA ALA A 600 38.34 15.20 -7.92
C ALA A 600 38.87 16.58 -7.50
N VAL A 601 39.06 16.81 -6.21
CA VAL A 601 39.65 18.05 -5.68
C VAL A 601 41.15 18.13 -6.02
N LYS A 602 41.89 17.04 -5.85
CA LYS A 602 43.34 17.02 -6.13
C LYS A 602 43.71 17.30 -7.58
N ASN A 603 42.92 16.82 -8.53
CA ASN A 603 43.16 17.08 -9.96
C ASN A 603 43.02 18.56 -10.35
N GLN A 604 42.41 19.38 -9.52
CA GLN A 604 42.24 20.81 -9.80
C GLN A 604 43.47 21.65 -9.41
N GLU A 605 44.25 21.22 -8.40
CA GLU A 605 45.49 21.90 -8.03
C GLU A 605 46.56 21.73 -9.13
N GLN A 606 46.50 20.68 -9.95
CA GLN A 606 47.45 20.43 -11.03
C GLN A 606 47.08 21.13 -12.35
N SER A 607 45.90 21.74 -12.43
CA SER A 607 45.37 22.41 -13.62
C SER A 607 45.17 23.91 -13.43
N ALA A 608 45.40 24.46 -12.26
CA ALA A 608 45.49 25.87 -11.90
C ALA A 608 46.98 26.28 -11.74
#